data_49285c9247934b2f470f816ef4173b9a
#
_entry.id   49285c9247934b2f470f816ef4173b9a
#
_cell.length_a   1.000
_cell.length_b   1.000
_cell.length_c   1.000
_cell.angle_alpha   90.00
_cell.angle_beta   90.00
_cell.angle_gamma   90.00
#
_symmetry.space_group_name_H-M   'P 1'
#
loop_
_entity.id
_entity.type
_entity.pdbx_description
1 polymer ?
#
loop_
_entity_poly.entity_id
_entity_poly.type
_entity_poly.pdbx_seq_one_letter_code
_entity_poly.pdbx_strand_id
1 'polypeptide(L)'
;MAKVQIIDSLAKEIQKKFKDESHEIVSLLESLEENPHKGKPVGRAGGIEIRELKYKKFRFYFIVDGHKLKIYSKEELTDLLMKFVRMSDKKTQQKTIEEIKKILIKIGKESFE
;
A
#
# COMPACT_ATOMS: atom_id res chain seq x y z
N MET A 1 9.34 -15.58 -8.98
CA MET A 1 8.21 -14.84 -9.56
C MET A 1 7.33 -14.27 -8.45
N ALA A 2 7.06 -12.98 -8.50
CA ALA A 2 6.23 -12.34 -7.50
C ALA A 2 4.75 -12.68 -7.71
N LYS A 3 3.98 -12.70 -6.63
CA LYS A 3 2.56 -12.97 -6.69
C LYS A 3 1.80 -11.74 -6.19
N VAL A 4 0.90 -11.22 -7.01
CA VAL A 4 0.09 -10.05 -6.67
C VAL A 4 -1.23 -10.48 -6.05
N GLN A 5 -1.58 -9.84 -4.93
CA GLN A 5 -2.87 -10.04 -4.28
C GLN A 5 -3.56 -8.70 -4.11
N ILE A 6 -4.73 -8.56 -4.73
CA ILE A 6 -5.55 -7.37 -4.60
C ILE A 6 -6.60 -7.67 -3.54
N ILE A 7 -6.69 -6.80 -2.54
CA ILE A 7 -7.66 -6.98 -1.45
C ILE A 7 -9.08 -6.84 -2.01
N ASP A 8 -10.00 -7.70 -1.58
CA ASP A 8 -11.38 -7.74 -2.09
C ASP A 8 -12.07 -6.39 -2.05
N SER A 9 -11.91 -5.64 -0.97
CA SER A 9 -12.51 -4.32 -0.84
C SER A 9 -11.99 -3.36 -1.89
N LEU A 10 -10.70 -3.44 -2.20
CA LEU A 10 -10.09 -2.61 -3.23
C LEU A 10 -10.57 -3.02 -4.62
N ALA A 11 -10.68 -4.32 -4.87
CA ALA A 11 -11.17 -4.82 -6.15
C ALA A 11 -12.58 -4.31 -6.42
N LYS A 12 -13.43 -4.33 -5.41
CA LYS A 12 -14.81 -3.81 -5.52
C LYS A 12 -14.82 -2.31 -5.77
N GLU A 13 -13.96 -1.57 -5.09
CA GLU A 13 -13.83 -0.13 -5.27
C GLU A 13 -13.38 0.21 -6.68
N ILE A 14 -12.44 -0.52 -7.23
CA ILE A 14 -11.95 -0.33 -8.59
C ILE A 14 -13.09 -0.51 -9.59
N GLN A 15 -13.86 -1.59 -9.45
CA GLN A 15 -14.99 -1.84 -10.34
C GLN A 15 -16.05 -0.75 -10.24
N LYS A 16 -16.31 -0.29 -9.03
CA LYS A 16 -17.34 0.72 -8.81
C LYS A 16 -16.94 2.08 -9.35
N LYS A 17 -15.69 2.49 -9.16
CA LYS A 17 -15.20 3.80 -9.59
C LYS A 17 -14.84 3.88 -11.05
N PHE A 18 -14.21 2.85 -11.58
CA PHE A 18 -13.61 2.89 -12.91
C PHE A 18 -14.38 2.12 -13.96
N LYS A 19 -15.30 1.24 -13.55
CA LYS A 19 -16.17 0.48 -14.45
C LYS A 19 -15.41 -0.11 -15.65
N ASP A 20 -15.52 0.52 -16.81
CA ASP A 20 -14.92 0.02 -18.05
C ASP A 20 -13.37 0.01 -17.99
N GLU A 21 -12.78 0.92 -17.23
CA GLU A 21 -11.33 0.98 -17.09
C GLU A 21 -10.79 0.00 -16.06
N SER A 22 -11.66 -0.71 -15.34
CA SER A 22 -11.22 -1.63 -14.29
C SER A 22 -10.28 -2.71 -14.82
N HIS A 23 -10.48 -3.18 -16.05
CA HIS A 23 -9.59 -4.15 -16.68
C HIS A 23 -8.16 -3.62 -16.83
N GLU A 24 -8.03 -2.38 -17.24
CA GLU A 24 -6.72 -1.76 -17.43
C GLU A 24 -5.99 -1.63 -16.09
N ILE A 25 -6.73 -1.26 -15.04
CA ILE A 25 -6.15 -1.11 -13.72
C ILE A 25 -5.71 -2.45 -13.17
N VAL A 26 -6.54 -3.48 -13.27
CA VAL A 26 -6.18 -4.81 -12.80
C VAL A 26 -4.98 -5.34 -13.58
N SER A 27 -4.93 -5.14 -14.88
CA SER A 27 -3.78 -5.54 -15.69
C SER A 27 -2.51 -4.83 -15.26
N LEU A 28 -2.61 -3.54 -14.96
CA LEU A 28 -1.46 -2.76 -14.48
C LEU A 28 -0.96 -3.31 -13.14
N LEU A 29 -1.86 -3.60 -12.21
CA LEU A 29 -1.49 -4.16 -10.91
C LEU A 29 -0.88 -5.55 -11.06
N GLU A 30 -1.45 -6.38 -11.91
CA GLU A 30 -0.93 -7.72 -12.15
C GLU A 30 0.43 -7.71 -12.83
N SER A 31 0.76 -6.65 -13.58
CA SER A 31 2.07 -6.53 -14.22
C SER A 31 3.20 -6.48 -13.21
N LEU A 32 2.90 -6.21 -11.94
CA LEU A 32 3.89 -6.23 -10.87
C LEU A 32 4.44 -7.64 -10.61
N GLU A 33 3.74 -8.69 -11.06
CA GLU A 33 4.25 -10.06 -10.94
C GLU A 33 5.56 -10.23 -11.71
N GLU A 34 5.65 -9.60 -12.88
CA GLU A 34 6.85 -9.65 -13.71
C GLU A 34 7.82 -8.52 -13.39
N ASN A 35 7.31 -7.39 -12.89
CA ASN A 35 8.11 -6.21 -12.58
C ASN A 35 7.84 -5.73 -11.16
N PRO A 36 8.28 -6.48 -10.14
CA PRO A 36 8.00 -6.12 -8.75
C PRO A 36 8.69 -4.84 -8.30
N HIS A 37 9.67 -4.36 -9.07
CA HIS A 37 10.38 -3.12 -8.75
C HIS A 37 9.72 -1.88 -9.37
N LYS A 38 8.65 -2.08 -10.13
CA LYS A 38 7.88 -0.98 -10.68
C LYS A 38 7.21 -0.23 -9.53
N GLY A 39 7.06 1.07 -9.70
CA GLY A 39 6.50 1.89 -8.65
C GLY A 39 7.57 2.60 -7.83
N LYS A 40 7.15 3.53 -7.01
CA LYS A 40 8.03 4.41 -6.27
C LYS A 40 8.04 4.03 -4.78
N PRO A 41 9.23 3.91 -4.15
CA PRO A 41 9.27 3.63 -2.71
C PRO A 41 8.65 4.78 -1.93
N VAL A 42 7.77 4.44 -0.99
CA VAL A 42 7.17 5.42 -0.09
C VAL A 42 7.87 5.41 1.26
N GLY A 43 8.25 4.22 1.72
CA GLY A 43 8.94 4.08 3.00
C GLY A 43 8.88 2.67 3.52
N ARG A 44 9.33 2.51 4.75
CA ARG A 44 9.30 1.22 5.45
C ARG A 44 8.73 1.41 6.85
N ALA A 45 7.95 0.46 7.29
CA ALA A 45 7.42 0.43 8.64
C ALA A 45 7.39 -1.02 9.13
N GLY A 46 7.93 -1.26 10.32
CA GLY A 46 7.98 -2.61 10.88
C GLY A 46 8.75 -3.60 10.01
N GLY A 47 9.75 -3.12 9.25
CA GLY A 47 10.52 -3.97 8.35
C GLY A 47 9.85 -4.26 7.01
N ILE A 48 8.65 -3.74 6.80
CA ILE A 48 7.89 -3.94 5.57
C ILE A 48 8.07 -2.75 4.65
N GLU A 49 8.45 -3.00 3.39
CA GLU A 49 8.60 -1.95 2.39
C GLU A 49 7.27 -1.63 1.76
N ILE A 50 6.99 -0.33 1.61
CA ILE A 50 5.76 0.16 1.00
C ILE A 50 6.11 0.94 -0.25
N ARG A 51 5.45 0.63 -1.36
CA ARG A 51 5.67 1.28 -2.64
C ARG A 51 4.34 1.80 -3.19
N GLU A 52 4.43 2.75 -4.11
CA GLU A 52 3.28 3.42 -4.71
C GLU A 52 3.27 3.17 -6.22
N LEU A 53 2.08 2.89 -6.74
CA LEU A 53 1.86 2.78 -8.19
C LEU A 53 0.76 3.75 -8.58
N LYS A 54 1.05 4.60 -9.56
CA LYS A 54 0.11 5.64 -9.98
C LYS A 54 -0.62 5.25 -11.25
N TYR A 55 -1.96 5.44 -11.24
CA TYR A 55 -2.80 5.30 -12.42
C TYR A 55 -3.59 6.59 -12.58
N LYS A 56 -3.26 7.41 -13.58
CA LYS A 56 -3.85 8.75 -13.78
C LYS A 56 -3.71 9.57 -12.51
N LYS A 57 -4.80 9.94 -11.88
CA LYS A 57 -4.77 10.70 -10.61
C LYS A 57 -4.92 9.81 -9.38
N PHE A 58 -5.14 8.52 -9.60
CA PHE A 58 -5.37 7.57 -8.52
C PHE A 58 -4.06 6.86 -8.17
N ARG A 59 -3.87 6.56 -6.89
CA ARG A 59 -2.64 5.92 -6.41
C ARG A 59 -2.98 4.65 -5.65
N PHE A 60 -2.22 3.60 -5.95
CA PHE A 60 -2.31 2.34 -5.25
C PHE A 60 -1.03 2.11 -4.48
N TYR A 61 -1.16 1.52 -3.31
CA TYR A 61 -0.01 1.24 -2.45
C TYR A 61 0.13 -0.26 -2.29
N PHE A 62 1.34 -0.75 -2.37
CA PHE A 62 1.55 -2.17 -2.20
C PHE A 62 2.67 -2.45 -1.22
N ILE A 63 2.52 -3.58 -0.54
CA ILE A 63 3.47 -4.06 0.44
C ILE A 63 4.18 -5.26 -0.14
N VAL A 64 5.50 -5.27 -0.01
CA VAL A 64 6.31 -6.42 -0.42
C VAL A 64 6.49 -7.31 0.81
N ASP A 65 5.89 -8.48 0.78
CA ASP A 65 5.97 -9.45 1.86
C ASP A 65 6.53 -10.74 1.28
N GLY A 66 7.86 -10.90 1.38
CA GLY A 66 8.53 -12.00 0.72
C GLY A 66 8.38 -11.90 -0.79
N HIS A 67 7.71 -12.87 -1.38
CA HIS A 67 7.42 -12.86 -2.81
C HIS A 67 5.99 -12.45 -3.14
N LYS A 68 5.22 -12.06 -2.13
CA LYS A 68 3.85 -11.58 -2.32
C LYS A 68 3.78 -10.06 -2.33
N LEU A 69 2.96 -9.53 -3.21
CA LEU A 69 2.68 -8.10 -3.27
C LEU A 69 1.21 -7.91 -2.94
N LYS A 70 0.93 -7.27 -1.80
CA LYS A 70 -0.44 -6.98 -1.38
C LYS A 70 -0.75 -5.53 -1.69
N ILE A 71 -1.86 -5.30 -2.36
CA ILE A 71 -2.22 -3.97 -2.86
C ILE A 71 -3.38 -3.39 -2.08
N TYR A 72 -3.21 -2.14 -1.65
CA TYR A 72 -4.15 -1.42 -0.80
C TYR A 72 -4.52 -0.07 -1.41
N SER A 73 -5.70 0.43 -1.05
CA SER A 73 -6.03 1.82 -1.27
C SER A 73 -5.34 2.67 -0.18
N LYS A 74 -5.38 3.98 -0.35
CA LYS A 74 -4.81 4.91 0.63
C LYS A 74 -5.41 4.71 2.02
N GLU A 75 -6.73 4.58 2.08
CA GLU A 75 -7.45 4.42 3.35
C GLU A 75 -7.12 3.10 4.01
N GLU A 76 -7.09 2.03 3.24
CA GLU A 76 -6.80 0.70 3.76
C GLU A 76 -5.36 0.60 4.24
N LEU A 77 -4.42 1.23 3.53
CA LEU A 77 -3.04 1.26 3.97
C LEU A 77 -2.92 2.01 5.29
N THR A 78 -3.61 3.14 5.41
CA THR A 78 -3.60 3.93 6.64
C THR A 78 -4.10 3.09 7.81
N ASP A 79 -5.21 2.38 7.62
CA ASP A 79 -5.77 1.52 8.66
C ASP A 79 -4.80 0.42 9.06
N LEU A 80 -4.11 -0.18 8.08
CA LEU A 80 -3.12 -1.22 8.35
C LEU A 80 -1.95 -0.67 9.16
N LEU A 81 -1.46 0.51 8.80
CA LEU A 81 -0.35 1.14 9.52
C LEU A 81 -0.74 1.47 10.96
N MET A 82 -1.97 1.90 11.18
CA MET A 82 -2.47 2.16 12.53
C MET A 82 -2.53 0.88 13.36
N LYS A 83 -2.88 -0.24 12.73
CA LYS A 83 -2.86 -1.53 13.42
C LYS A 83 -1.45 -1.93 13.82
N PHE A 84 -0.46 -1.67 12.98
CA PHE A 84 0.94 -1.95 13.32
C PHE A 84 1.36 -1.20 14.58
N VAL A 85 0.94 0.06 14.71
CA VAL A 85 1.25 0.83 15.92
C VAL A 85 0.67 0.15 17.16
N ARG A 86 -0.59 -0.26 17.09
CA ARG A 86 -1.26 -0.89 18.23
C ARG A 86 -0.65 -2.22 18.61
N MET A 87 -0.08 -2.93 17.64
CA MET A 87 0.53 -4.24 17.87
C MET A 87 1.99 -4.16 18.29
N SER A 88 2.61 -3.00 18.16
CA SER A 88 4.02 -2.81 18.52
C SER A 88 4.19 -2.79 20.04
N ASP A 89 5.29 -3.36 20.54
CA ASP A 89 5.58 -3.28 21.95
C ASP A 89 6.11 -1.88 22.30
N LYS A 90 6.19 -1.60 23.60
CA LYS A 90 6.57 -0.26 24.06
C LYS A 90 7.97 0.15 23.62
N LYS A 91 8.87 -0.80 23.45
CA LYS A 91 10.26 -0.51 23.07
C LYS A 91 10.37 -0.06 21.63
N THR A 92 9.59 -0.69 20.73
CA THR A 92 9.65 -0.39 19.30
C THR A 92 8.57 0.56 18.87
N GLN A 93 7.59 0.84 19.71
CA GLN A 93 6.43 1.66 19.36
C GLN A 93 6.81 3.05 18.85
N GLN A 94 7.74 3.71 19.54
CA GLN A 94 8.15 5.07 19.15
C GLN A 94 8.77 5.08 17.75
N LYS A 95 9.64 4.12 17.48
CA LYS A 95 10.26 4.00 16.16
C LYS A 95 9.23 3.72 15.08
N THR A 96 8.31 2.82 15.36
CA THR A 96 7.24 2.46 14.43
C THR A 96 6.35 3.67 14.13
N ILE A 97 6.01 4.45 15.17
CA ILE A 97 5.22 5.67 15.00
C ILE A 97 5.93 6.66 14.08
N GLU A 98 7.22 6.86 14.27
CA GLU A 98 7.98 7.79 13.45
C GLU A 98 8.05 7.34 11.99
N GLU A 99 8.27 6.06 11.76
CA GLU A 99 8.30 5.49 10.41
C GLU A 99 6.95 5.70 9.71
N ILE A 100 5.86 5.43 10.43
CA ILE A 100 4.51 5.58 9.89
C ILE A 100 4.17 7.04 9.62
N LYS A 101 4.57 7.95 10.50
CA LYS A 101 4.37 9.39 10.27
C LYS A 101 5.00 9.84 8.96
N LYS A 102 6.22 9.39 8.67
CA LYS A 102 6.91 9.74 7.43
C LYS A 102 6.14 9.23 6.21
N ILE A 103 5.62 8.02 6.30
CA ILE A 103 4.84 7.43 5.22
C ILE A 103 3.55 8.21 5.01
N LEU A 104 2.83 8.53 6.07
CA LEU A 104 1.56 9.25 5.98
C LEU A 104 1.74 10.65 5.41
N ILE A 105 2.84 11.31 5.73
CA ILE A 105 3.16 12.61 5.14
C ILE A 105 3.34 12.47 3.64
N LYS A 106 4.05 11.46 3.19
CA LYS A 106 4.28 11.22 1.75
C LYS A 106 3.00 10.91 0.99
N ILE A 107 2.06 10.20 1.60
CA ILE A 107 0.80 9.87 0.94
C ILE A 107 -0.28 10.93 1.14
N GLY A 108 0.05 12.02 1.82
CA GLY A 108 -0.85 13.17 1.94
C GLY A 108 -1.87 13.11 3.06
N LYS A 109 -1.63 12.28 4.07
CA LYS A 109 -2.46 12.29 5.26
C LYS A 109 -1.91 13.32 6.25
N GLU A 110 -2.81 13.99 6.94
CA GLU A 110 -2.42 14.93 7.98
C GLU A 110 -1.96 14.16 9.22
N SER A 111 -1.78 14.86 10.30
CA SER A 111 -1.16 14.31 11.50
C SER A 111 -1.71 12.94 11.92
N PHE A 112 -0.81 12.19 12.47
CA PHE A 112 -1.07 10.90 13.08
C PHE A 112 -1.15 11.09 14.59
N GLU A 113 -2.26 10.68 15.16
CA GLU A 113 -2.42 10.69 16.61
C GLU A 113 -3.04 9.40 17.11
#